data_c78b0799f6a8ccba6ebf75e35d7e9e4b
#
_entry.id   c78b0799f6a8ccba6ebf75e35d7e9e4b
#
_cell.length_a   1.000
_cell.length_b   1.000
_cell.length_c   1.000
_cell.angle_alpha   90.00
_cell.angle_beta   90.00
_cell.angle_gamma   90.00
#
_symmetry.space_group_name_H-M   'P 1'
#
loop_
_entity.id
_entity.type
_entity.pdbx_description
1 polymer ?
#
loop_
_entity_poly.entity_id
_entity_poly.type
_entity_poly.pdbx_seq_one_letter_code
_entity_poly.pdbx_strand_id
1 'polypeptide(L)'
;MNELLKEMSQRILKRRKQLNMTQETLANLTHLTSQTISYAEMGQKAMRPETMLKICEALGISADYLLRGKILEADTSLLQQKISTLAPSQYRHLEQIIDSFIAAIQEK
;
A
#
# COMPACT_ATOMS: atom_id res chain seq x y z
N MET A 1 -3.80 -9.57 21.99
CA MET A 1 -3.78 -8.62 20.92
C MET A 1 -4.47 -9.15 19.68
N ASN A 2 -5.17 -8.32 18.97
CA ASN A 2 -5.95 -8.70 17.80
C ASN A 2 -5.03 -8.99 16.62
N GLU A 3 -5.13 -10.18 16.06
CA GLU A 3 -4.35 -10.59 14.89
C GLU A 3 -4.62 -9.71 13.67
N LEU A 4 -5.86 -9.27 13.50
CA LEU A 4 -6.23 -8.37 12.41
C LEU A 4 -5.48 -7.04 12.51
N LEU A 5 -5.41 -6.44 13.71
CA LEU A 5 -4.68 -5.19 13.91
C LEU A 5 -3.19 -5.35 13.59
N LYS A 6 -2.62 -6.49 13.97
CA LYS A 6 -1.22 -6.78 13.69
C LYS A 6 -0.97 -6.86 12.18
N GLU A 7 -1.83 -7.57 11.45
CA GLU A 7 -1.69 -7.69 10.00
C GLU A 7 -1.87 -6.34 9.29
N MET A 8 -2.86 -5.55 9.73
CA MET A 8 -3.08 -4.21 9.18
C MET A 8 -1.86 -3.31 9.40
N SER A 9 -1.30 -3.35 10.61
CA SER A 9 -0.15 -2.52 10.94
C SER A 9 1.07 -2.89 10.10
N GLN A 10 1.27 -4.17 9.84
CA GLN A 10 2.36 -4.65 9.00
C GLN A 10 2.18 -4.20 7.54
N ARG A 11 0.95 -4.17 7.03
CA ARG A 11 0.66 -3.70 5.67
C ARG A 11 0.93 -2.20 5.54
N ILE A 12 0.58 -1.43 6.54
CA ILE A 12 0.87 0.02 6.57
C ILE A 12 2.38 0.25 6.52
N LEU A 13 3.11 -0.38 7.43
CA LEU A 13 4.56 -0.23 7.53
C LEU A 13 5.25 -0.64 6.23
N LYS A 14 4.89 -1.80 5.71
CA LYS A 14 5.49 -2.33 4.48
C LYS A 14 5.24 -1.40 3.29
N ARG A 15 4.00 -0.95 3.13
CA ARG A 15 3.64 -0.08 2.00
C ARG A 15 4.35 1.27 2.11
N ARG A 16 4.41 1.84 3.32
CA ARG A 16 5.14 3.09 3.53
C ARG A 16 6.59 2.94 3.08
N LYS A 17 7.25 1.85 3.47
CA LYS A 17 8.64 1.61 3.08
C LYS A 17 8.79 1.37 1.58
N GLN A 18 7.84 0.70 0.94
CA GLN A 18 7.84 0.52 -0.51
C GLN A 18 7.81 1.86 -1.25
N LEU A 19 7.12 2.85 -0.68
CA LEU A 19 7.01 4.18 -1.26
C LEU A 19 8.16 5.10 -0.82
N ASN A 20 9.13 4.59 -0.07
CA ASN A 20 10.28 5.34 0.43
C ASN A 20 9.86 6.54 1.28
N MET A 21 8.77 6.39 2.04
CA MET A 21 8.28 7.42 2.94
C MET A 21 8.78 7.21 4.36
N THR A 22 9.08 8.30 5.06
CA THR A 22 9.26 8.26 6.51
C THR A 22 7.91 8.36 7.20
N GLN A 23 7.85 8.05 8.50
CA GLN A 23 6.63 8.27 9.27
C GLN A 23 6.22 9.73 9.24
N GLU A 24 7.18 10.64 9.29
CA GLU A 24 6.94 12.07 9.23
C GLU A 24 6.30 12.47 7.90
N THR A 25 6.81 11.95 6.78
CA THR A 25 6.23 12.21 5.47
C THR A 25 4.78 11.73 5.40
N LEU A 26 4.52 10.52 5.87
CA LEU A 26 3.15 9.98 5.87
C LEU A 26 2.25 10.82 6.77
N ALA A 27 2.74 11.25 7.94
CA ALA A 27 1.99 12.11 8.84
C ALA A 27 1.61 13.43 8.17
N ASN A 28 2.55 14.04 7.45
CA ASN A 28 2.30 15.29 6.74
C ASN A 28 1.24 15.11 5.64
N LEU A 29 1.32 14.03 4.87
CA LEU A 29 0.36 13.76 3.80
C LEU A 29 -1.05 13.50 4.31
N THR A 30 -1.16 12.94 5.50
CA THR A 30 -2.45 12.57 6.09
C THR A 30 -3.00 13.64 7.03
N HIS A 31 -2.22 14.69 7.31
CA HIS A 31 -2.52 15.70 8.34
C HIS A 31 -2.69 15.07 9.73
N LEU A 32 -1.96 13.99 9.98
CA LEU A 32 -1.88 13.32 11.26
C LEU A 32 -0.52 13.60 11.90
N THR A 33 -0.34 13.19 13.15
CA THR A 33 0.96 13.30 13.81
C THR A 33 1.81 12.07 13.52
N SER A 34 3.13 12.22 13.61
CA SER A 34 4.04 11.08 13.51
C SER A 34 3.75 10.03 14.58
N GLN A 35 3.32 10.46 15.75
CA GLN A 35 2.94 9.56 16.82
C GLN A 35 1.72 8.71 16.43
N THR A 36 0.72 9.31 15.79
CA THR A 36 -0.45 8.58 15.30
C THR A 36 -0.04 7.52 14.27
N ILE A 37 0.86 7.87 13.35
CA ILE A 37 1.38 6.92 12.37
C ILE A 37 2.13 5.79 13.08
N SER A 38 2.97 6.13 14.06
CA SER A 38 3.71 5.14 14.83
C SER A 38 2.76 4.14 15.51
N TYR A 39 1.71 4.63 16.15
CA TYR A 39 0.72 3.75 16.79
C TYR A 39 0.01 2.85 15.77
N ALA A 40 -0.32 3.39 14.60
CA ALA A 40 -0.94 2.60 13.53
C ALA A 40 -0.02 1.46 13.08
N GLU A 41 1.29 1.71 13.02
CA GLU A 41 2.27 0.72 12.60
C GLU A 41 2.62 -0.28 13.70
N MET A 42 2.30 0.03 14.95
CA MET A 42 2.53 -0.89 16.07
C MET A 42 1.37 -1.88 16.27
N GLY A 43 0.19 -1.56 15.78
CA GLY A 43 -0.96 -2.45 15.85
C GLY A 43 -1.50 -2.69 17.25
N GLN A 44 -1.28 -1.76 18.17
CA GLN A 44 -1.70 -1.93 19.57
C GLN A 44 -3.12 -1.46 19.82
N LYS A 45 -3.62 -0.54 19.00
CA LYS A 45 -4.96 0.03 19.13
C LYS A 45 -5.65 0.05 17.78
N ALA A 46 -6.97 -0.14 17.79
CA ALA A 46 -7.76 0.02 16.58
C ALA A 46 -7.72 1.48 16.11
N MET A 47 -7.60 1.67 14.81
CA MET A 47 -7.67 2.99 14.21
C MET A 47 -9.11 3.42 14.06
N ARG A 48 -9.35 4.73 14.18
CA ARG A 48 -10.64 5.30 13.79
C ARG A 48 -10.80 5.16 12.27
N PRO A 49 -12.04 5.01 11.78
CA PRO A 49 -12.28 4.92 10.34
C PRO A 49 -11.70 6.08 9.54
N GLU A 50 -11.79 7.31 10.05
CA GLU A 50 -11.24 8.47 9.35
C GLU A 50 -9.72 8.38 9.23
N THR A 51 -9.05 7.93 10.28
CA THR A 51 -7.60 7.74 10.27
C THR A 51 -7.20 6.68 9.24
N MET A 52 -7.93 5.56 9.23
CA MET A 52 -7.70 4.48 8.27
C MET A 52 -7.85 4.97 6.84
N LEU A 53 -8.91 5.73 6.56
CA LEU A 53 -9.16 6.26 5.21
C LEU A 53 -8.03 7.18 4.74
N LYS A 54 -7.59 8.10 5.61
CA LYS A 54 -6.49 9.01 5.28
C LYS A 54 -5.20 8.27 4.97
N ILE A 55 -4.88 7.26 5.77
CA ILE A 55 -3.67 6.46 5.58
C ILE A 55 -3.75 5.68 4.26
N CYS A 56 -4.89 5.05 3.98
CA CYS A 56 -5.09 4.32 2.74
C CYS A 56 -4.95 5.22 1.52
N GLU A 57 -5.54 6.42 1.55
CA GLU A 57 -5.44 7.37 0.45
C GLU A 57 -4.00 7.79 0.21
N ALA A 58 -3.26 8.10 1.28
CA ALA A 58 -1.86 8.52 1.16
C ALA A 58 -0.96 7.41 0.64
N LEU A 59 -1.24 6.16 1.01
CA LEU A 59 -0.45 5.00 0.59
C LEU A 59 -0.89 4.41 -0.74
N GLY A 60 -2.02 4.89 -1.30
CA GLY A 60 -2.54 4.36 -2.56
C GLY A 60 -2.99 2.91 -2.46
N ILE A 61 -3.57 2.52 -1.33
CA ILE A 61 -4.13 1.19 -1.13
C ILE A 61 -5.61 1.30 -0.77
N SER A 62 -6.36 0.24 -1.04
CA SER A 62 -7.77 0.19 -0.66
C SER A 62 -7.93 -0.19 0.81
N ALA A 63 -9.07 0.16 1.40
CA ALA A 63 -9.41 -0.29 2.74
C ALA A 63 -9.51 -1.82 2.79
N ASP A 64 -10.02 -2.45 1.74
CA ASP A 64 -10.10 -3.91 1.66
C ASP A 64 -8.72 -4.56 1.66
N TYR A 65 -7.75 -3.99 0.92
CA TYR A 65 -6.39 -4.50 0.96
C TYR A 65 -5.81 -4.38 2.38
N LEU A 66 -6.02 -3.24 3.02
CA LEU A 66 -5.53 -3.02 4.38
C LEU A 66 -6.14 -4.04 5.35
N LEU A 67 -7.45 -4.28 5.25
CA LEU A 67 -8.17 -5.14 6.17
C LEU A 67 -7.99 -6.63 5.88
N ARG A 68 -7.95 -7.02 4.62
CA ARG A 68 -7.98 -8.43 4.23
C ARG A 68 -6.71 -8.93 3.55
N GLY A 69 -5.86 -8.01 3.11
CA GLY A 69 -4.64 -8.36 2.38
C GLY A 69 -4.88 -8.85 0.97
N LYS A 70 -6.05 -8.58 0.40
CA LYS A 70 -6.41 -9.01 -0.95
C LYS A 70 -6.50 -7.83 -1.89
N ILE A 71 -6.00 -8.02 -3.10
CA ILE A 71 -6.14 -7.03 -4.17
C ILE A 71 -7.47 -7.28 -4.87
N LEU A 72 -8.31 -6.24 -4.90
CA LEU A 72 -9.62 -6.32 -5.54
C LEU A 72 -9.51 -5.99 -7.02
N GLU A 73 -10.55 -6.37 -7.77
CA GLU A 73 -10.67 -6.04 -9.18
C GLU A 73 -10.59 -4.53 -9.42
N ALA A 74 -11.18 -3.73 -8.51
CA ALA A 74 -11.10 -2.27 -8.61
C ALA A 74 -9.65 -1.76 -8.53
N ASP A 75 -8.79 -2.40 -7.72
CA ASP A 75 -7.39 -2.03 -7.61
C ASP A 75 -6.64 -2.32 -8.92
N THR A 76 -6.92 -3.46 -9.54
CA THR A 76 -6.32 -3.81 -10.84
C THR A 76 -6.82 -2.92 -11.96
N SER A 77 -8.07 -2.48 -11.91
CA SER A 77 -8.62 -1.54 -12.90
C SER A 77 -7.90 -0.20 -12.90
N LEU A 78 -7.54 0.31 -11.71
CA LEU A 78 -6.75 1.54 -11.58
C LEU A 78 -5.37 1.36 -12.19
N LEU A 79 -4.74 0.22 -11.96
CA LEU A 79 -3.44 -0.08 -12.56
C LEU A 79 -3.54 -0.15 -14.09
N GLN A 80 -4.58 -0.78 -14.62
CA GLN A 80 -4.83 -0.84 -16.05
C GLN A 80 -4.99 0.55 -16.66
N GLN A 81 -5.69 1.45 -15.99
CA GLN A 81 -5.83 2.83 -16.44
C GLN A 81 -4.47 3.52 -16.54
N LYS A 82 -3.61 3.35 -15.54
CA LYS A 82 -2.26 3.92 -15.56
C LYS A 82 -1.43 3.35 -16.70
N ILE A 83 -1.53 2.05 -16.91
CA ILE A 83 -0.79 1.37 -17.98
C ILE A 83 -1.24 1.87 -19.35
N SER A 84 -2.54 2.15 -19.53
CA SER A 84 -3.07 2.60 -20.80
C SER A 84 -2.54 3.95 -21.26
N THR A 85 -1.93 4.74 -20.35
CA THR A 85 -1.33 6.03 -20.70
C THR A 85 0.09 5.92 -21.24
N LEU A 86 0.67 4.72 -21.20
CA LEU A 86 2.05 4.51 -21.62
C LEU A 86 2.17 4.41 -23.14
N ALA A 87 3.29 4.91 -23.67
CA ALA A 87 3.64 4.67 -25.06
C ALA A 87 3.99 3.18 -25.26
N PRO A 88 3.86 2.63 -26.48
CA PRO A 88 4.13 1.20 -26.70
C PRO A 88 5.51 0.73 -26.22
N SER A 89 6.56 1.55 -26.41
CA SER A 89 7.90 1.19 -25.94
C SER A 89 7.97 1.15 -24.41
N GLN A 90 7.28 2.06 -23.74
CA GLN A 90 7.22 2.11 -22.28
C GLN A 90 6.46 0.91 -21.74
N TYR A 91 5.36 0.55 -22.39
CA TYR A 91 4.57 -0.62 -22.00
C TYR A 91 5.42 -1.90 -22.09
N ARG A 92 6.23 -2.04 -23.15
CA ARG A 92 7.10 -3.20 -23.30
C ARG A 92 8.14 -3.32 -22.20
N HIS A 93 8.70 -2.19 -21.78
CA HIS A 93 9.64 -2.17 -20.65
C HIS A 93 8.94 -2.61 -19.36
N LEU A 94 7.72 -2.11 -19.13
CA LEU A 94 6.95 -2.52 -17.96
C LEU A 94 6.66 -4.03 -18.00
N GLU A 95 6.28 -4.55 -19.14
CA GLU A 95 6.02 -5.97 -19.33
C GLU A 95 7.25 -6.82 -18.98
N GLN A 96 8.43 -6.39 -19.41
CA GLN A 96 9.68 -7.08 -19.09
C GLN A 96 9.94 -7.07 -17.57
N ILE A 97 9.66 -5.96 -16.90
CA ILE A 97 9.82 -5.85 -15.45
C ILE A 97 8.88 -6.82 -14.75
N ILE A 98 7.63 -6.88 -15.20
CA ILE A 98 6.62 -7.78 -14.64
C ILE A 98 7.03 -9.23 -14.85
N ASP A 99 7.47 -9.60 -16.06
CA ASP A 99 7.91 -10.95 -16.37
C ASP A 99 9.10 -11.37 -15.50
N SER A 100 10.06 -10.47 -15.34
CA SER A 100 11.23 -10.72 -14.48
C SER A 100 10.83 -10.90 -13.04
N PHE A 101 9.89 -10.09 -12.58
CA PHE A 101 9.38 -10.18 -11.19
C PHE A 101 8.68 -11.51 -10.96
N ILE A 102 7.80 -11.90 -11.89
CA ILE A 102 7.06 -13.18 -11.78
C ILE A 102 8.04 -14.35 -11.76
N ALA A 103 9.04 -14.34 -12.65
CA ALA A 103 10.06 -15.39 -12.69
C ALA A 103 10.80 -15.47 -11.34
N ALA A 104 11.15 -14.32 -10.77
CA ALA A 104 11.89 -14.27 -9.50
C ALA A 104 11.10 -14.87 -8.35
N ILE A 105 9.79 -14.60 -8.27
CA ILE A 105 8.97 -15.12 -7.17
C ILE A 105 8.61 -16.60 -7.36
N GLN A 106 8.74 -17.15 -8.56
CA GLN A 106 8.50 -18.56 -8.84
C GLN A 106 9.73 -19.43 -8.60
N GLU A 107 10.91 -18.82 -8.61
CA GLU A 107 12.16 -19.50 -8.32
C GLU A 107 12.30 -19.71 -6.81
N LYS A 108 12.31 -20.95 -6.38
CA LYS A 108 12.59 -21.31 -4.99
C LYS A 108 13.53 -22.47 -4.91
#